data_753f59c83bdb0c92cbd3870559465cdc
#
_entry.id   753f59c83bdb0c92cbd3870559465cdc
#
_cell.length_a   1.000
_cell.length_b   1.000
_cell.length_c   1.000
_cell.angle_alpha   90.00
_cell.angle_beta   90.00
_cell.angle_gamma   90.00
#
_symmetry.space_group_name_H-M   'P 1'
#
loop_
_entity.id
_entity.type
_entity.pdbx_description
1 polymer ?
#
loop_
_entity_poly.entity_id
_entity_poly.type
_entity_poly.pdbx_seq_one_letter_code
_entity_poly.pdbx_strand_id
1 'polypeptide(L)'
;MTQSPFLELGLINRLRVDRLTPHGVFLMAEDGNDVLLPQAYVTDEMIEDSLVDVFLYTDSEDRLIATTLKPKAKLDEFELFEVVDVAPFGAFVDWGLSKDLLVPNMFQKTPFEIGEKRFLRVVYDERTHRLVGTEKLGDFFQRRIKGLKPQQEVEILIISKTPLGYKCIVEGKYEGLIYHNEIFENISLGDKKTAFIKTIRKDGNIDLSLRKMGSKKSTNSPDKILALLKENKGIMPYNYKSDAELIKDIFSMSKKDFKRSLTTLQGAGKIEVKDSGIYLKG
;
A
#
# COMPACT_ATOMS: atom_id res chain seq x y z
N MET A 1 2.77 7.16 -29.21
CA MET A 1 1.45 7.23 -28.50
C MET A 1 0.68 8.36 -29.17
N THR A 2 -0.61 8.19 -29.39
CA THR A 2 -1.49 9.18 -30.01
C THR A 2 -1.90 10.27 -29.01
N GLN A 3 -2.35 11.42 -29.49
CA GLN A 3 -2.93 12.50 -28.68
C GLN A 3 -4.16 12.00 -27.93
N SER A 4 -4.44 12.59 -26.76
CA SER A 4 -5.66 12.27 -25.98
C SER A 4 -6.90 12.82 -26.68
N PRO A 5 -7.98 12.03 -26.81
CA PRO A 5 -9.20 12.48 -27.49
C PRO A 5 -9.94 13.56 -26.70
N PHE A 6 -9.88 13.53 -25.37
CA PHE A 6 -10.57 14.44 -24.45
C PHE A 6 -9.63 14.86 -23.31
N LEU A 7 -10.03 15.89 -22.56
CA LEU A 7 -9.39 16.28 -21.30
C LEU A 7 -9.92 15.40 -20.17
N GLU A 8 -9.06 14.52 -19.60
CA GLU A 8 -9.44 13.59 -18.53
C GLU A 8 -8.86 14.05 -17.20
N LEU A 9 -9.73 14.63 -16.36
CA LEU A 9 -9.39 15.08 -15.02
C LEU A 9 -8.87 13.92 -14.15
N GLY A 10 -7.75 14.14 -13.46
CA GLY A 10 -7.13 13.14 -12.57
C GLY A 10 -6.29 12.09 -13.28
N LEU A 11 -6.08 12.22 -14.58
CA LEU A 11 -5.26 11.31 -15.40
C LEU A 11 -4.13 12.04 -16.11
N ILE A 12 -3.17 11.26 -16.63
CA ILE A 12 -2.15 11.76 -17.55
C ILE A 12 -2.76 11.86 -18.94
N ASN A 13 -2.69 13.03 -19.51
CA ASN A 13 -3.17 13.34 -20.83
C ASN A 13 -2.00 13.68 -21.74
N ARG A 14 -2.01 13.19 -22.96
CA ARG A 14 -1.05 13.57 -24.00
C ARG A 14 -1.67 14.62 -24.91
N LEU A 15 -1.31 15.88 -24.72
CA LEU A 15 -1.93 17.02 -25.36
C LEU A 15 -0.96 17.72 -26.31
N ARG A 16 -1.52 18.36 -27.34
CA ARG A 16 -0.76 19.13 -28.30
C ARG A 16 -0.62 20.58 -27.83
N VAL A 17 0.57 21.14 -27.95
CA VAL A 17 0.81 22.56 -27.73
C VAL A 17 0.07 23.37 -28.82
N ASP A 18 -0.89 24.19 -28.38
CA ASP A 18 -1.70 25.01 -29.28
C ASP A 18 -1.12 26.41 -29.38
N ARG A 19 -0.86 27.09 -28.29
CA ARG A 19 -0.33 28.45 -28.25
C ARG A 19 0.46 28.76 -27.00
N LEU A 20 1.47 29.60 -27.16
CA LEU A 20 2.27 30.11 -26.03
C LEU A 20 1.72 31.47 -25.58
N THR A 21 1.69 31.71 -24.28
CA THR A 21 1.24 32.97 -23.67
C THR A 21 2.18 33.39 -22.54
N PRO A 22 2.13 34.66 -22.05
CA PRO A 22 2.92 35.09 -20.90
C PRO A 22 2.59 34.32 -19.60
N HIS A 23 1.41 33.68 -19.52
CA HIS A 23 0.97 32.94 -18.32
C HIS A 23 1.28 31.44 -18.40
N GLY A 24 1.73 30.95 -19.55
CA GLY A 24 2.03 29.54 -19.81
C GLY A 24 1.59 29.13 -21.20
N VAL A 25 1.46 27.82 -21.37
CA VAL A 25 1.12 27.20 -22.68
C VAL A 25 -0.29 26.61 -22.63
N PHE A 26 -1.09 26.88 -23.63
CA PHE A 26 -2.35 26.19 -23.82
C PHE A 26 -2.13 24.87 -24.56
N LEU A 27 -2.62 23.81 -23.96
CA LEU A 27 -2.53 22.44 -24.48
C LEU A 27 -3.92 21.99 -24.91
N MET A 28 -4.04 21.38 -26.08
CA MET A 28 -5.31 21.02 -26.72
C MET A 28 -5.46 19.51 -26.88
N ALA A 29 -6.63 18.97 -26.59
CA ALA A 29 -7.05 17.61 -26.90
C ALA A 29 -7.55 17.52 -28.35
N GLU A 30 -7.82 16.30 -28.87
CA GLU A 30 -8.30 16.09 -30.22
C GLU A 30 -9.70 16.72 -30.48
N ASP A 31 -10.53 16.79 -29.43
CA ASP A 31 -11.88 17.38 -29.50
C ASP A 31 -11.90 18.91 -29.55
N GLY A 32 -10.73 19.55 -29.50
CA GLY A 32 -10.56 21.00 -29.54
C GLY A 32 -10.69 21.71 -28.21
N ASN A 33 -10.93 20.99 -27.10
CA ASN A 33 -10.87 21.56 -25.73
C ASN A 33 -9.43 21.82 -25.34
N ASP A 34 -9.17 22.97 -24.72
CA ASP A 34 -7.84 23.35 -24.26
C ASP A 34 -7.75 23.51 -22.75
N VAL A 35 -6.52 23.44 -22.23
CA VAL A 35 -6.19 23.63 -20.82
C VAL A 35 -4.87 24.39 -20.69
N LEU A 36 -4.76 25.24 -19.68
CA LEU A 36 -3.53 25.97 -19.38
C LEU A 36 -2.53 25.10 -18.63
N LEU A 37 -1.29 25.03 -19.14
CA LEU A 37 -0.10 24.63 -18.42
C LEU A 37 0.61 25.89 -17.94
N PRO A 38 0.68 26.16 -16.63
CA PRO A 38 1.32 27.38 -16.10
C PRO A 38 2.78 27.49 -16.50
N GLN A 39 3.26 28.73 -16.64
CA GLN A 39 4.63 29.06 -17.04
C GLN A 39 5.70 28.35 -16.20
N ALA A 40 5.44 28.12 -14.92
CA ALA A 40 6.35 27.41 -14.02
C ALA A 40 6.69 25.97 -14.44
N TYR A 41 5.87 25.37 -15.32
CA TYR A 41 6.01 23.99 -15.81
C TYR A 41 6.39 23.92 -17.29
N VAL A 42 6.55 25.06 -17.95
CA VAL A 42 6.91 25.14 -19.37
C VAL A 42 8.40 24.93 -19.55
N THR A 43 8.78 24.14 -20.54
CA THR A 43 10.18 23.92 -20.93
C THR A 43 10.40 24.41 -22.37
N ASP A 44 11.65 24.65 -22.74
CA ASP A 44 12.04 25.11 -24.09
C ASP A 44 11.68 24.11 -25.22
N GLU A 45 11.40 22.85 -24.85
CA GLU A 45 10.99 21.80 -25.80
C GLU A 45 9.49 21.88 -26.17
N MET A 46 8.71 22.68 -25.44
CA MET A 46 7.27 22.86 -25.65
C MET A 46 7.01 23.92 -26.72
N ILE A 47 7.23 23.55 -27.97
CA ILE A 47 6.94 24.37 -29.14
C ILE A 47 5.56 24.05 -29.72
N GLU A 48 4.97 24.95 -30.47
CA GLU A 48 3.68 24.73 -31.17
C GLU A 48 3.69 23.39 -31.90
N ASP A 49 2.55 22.70 -31.88
CA ASP A 49 2.32 21.36 -32.40
C ASP A 49 3.08 20.20 -31.75
N SER A 50 3.96 20.47 -30.77
CA SER A 50 4.58 19.38 -30.00
C SER A 50 3.57 18.71 -29.07
N LEU A 51 3.80 17.42 -28.72
CA LEU A 51 2.97 16.65 -27.80
C LEU A 51 3.62 16.58 -26.42
N VAL A 52 2.85 16.90 -25.38
CA VAL A 52 3.30 16.93 -23.99
C VAL A 52 2.41 16.03 -23.14
N ASP A 53 3.03 15.22 -22.28
CA ASP A 53 2.31 14.43 -21.28
C ASP A 53 2.15 15.27 -20.01
N VAL A 54 0.90 15.55 -19.61
CA VAL A 54 0.55 16.37 -18.47
C VAL A 54 -0.51 15.69 -17.61
N PHE A 55 -0.47 15.96 -16.32
CA PHE A 55 -1.54 15.58 -15.40
C PHE A 55 -2.55 16.72 -15.28
N LEU A 56 -3.85 16.39 -15.32
CA LEU A 56 -4.92 17.37 -15.20
C LEU A 56 -5.54 17.33 -13.81
N TYR A 57 -5.64 18.49 -13.17
CA TYR A 57 -6.28 18.66 -11.87
C TYR A 57 -6.96 20.04 -11.78
N THR A 58 -7.59 20.37 -10.65
CA THR A 58 -8.18 21.68 -10.43
C THR A 58 -7.30 22.53 -9.51
N ASP A 59 -7.09 23.80 -9.87
CA ASP A 59 -6.40 24.78 -9.04
C ASP A 59 -7.24 25.22 -7.81
N SER A 60 -6.76 26.18 -7.02
CA SER A 60 -7.45 26.69 -5.83
C SER A 60 -8.76 27.42 -6.13
N GLU A 61 -8.99 27.82 -7.37
CA GLU A 61 -10.23 28.44 -7.85
C GLU A 61 -11.13 27.46 -8.61
N ASP A 62 -10.84 26.14 -8.51
CA ASP A 62 -11.55 25.04 -9.16
C ASP A 62 -11.52 25.05 -10.69
N ARG A 63 -10.56 25.78 -11.30
CA ARG A 63 -10.36 25.77 -12.75
C ARG A 63 -9.51 24.56 -13.13
N LEU A 64 -9.86 23.91 -14.24
CA LEU A 64 -9.04 22.86 -14.82
C LEU A 64 -7.66 23.41 -15.21
N ILE A 65 -6.60 22.74 -14.79
CA ILE A 65 -5.22 23.15 -15.03
C ILE A 65 -4.33 21.94 -15.27
N ALA A 66 -3.28 22.11 -16.06
CA ALA A 66 -2.30 21.09 -16.36
C ALA A 66 -1.02 21.27 -15.52
N THR A 67 -0.32 20.16 -15.28
CA THR A 67 1.03 20.17 -14.69
C THR A 67 1.88 19.06 -15.24
N THR A 68 3.19 19.26 -15.32
CA THR A 68 4.17 18.21 -15.61
C THR A 68 4.63 17.47 -14.36
N LEU A 69 4.23 17.92 -13.18
CA LEU A 69 4.47 17.20 -11.93
C LEU A 69 3.72 15.88 -11.93
N LYS A 70 4.31 14.88 -11.28
CA LYS A 70 3.70 13.55 -11.16
C LYS A 70 3.01 13.46 -9.80
N PRO A 71 1.68 13.29 -9.74
CA PRO A 71 1.01 13.04 -8.48
C PRO A 71 1.43 11.69 -7.90
N LYS A 72 1.37 11.55 -6.58
CA LYS A 72 1.63 10.27 -5.89
C LYS A 72 0.63 9.19 -6.28
N ALA A 73 -0.60 9.57 -6.60
CA ALA A 73 -1.63 8.71 -7.16
C ALA A 73 -2.55 9.49 -8.09
N LYS A 74 -3.03 8.84 -9.13
CA LYS A 74 -4.03 9.36 -10.07
C LYS A 74 -5.44 8.98 -9.63
N LEU A 75 -6.44 9.44 -10.37
CA LEU A 75 -7.82 9.02 -10.19
C LEU A 75 -7.91 7.48 -10.14
N ASP A 76 -8.65 6.97 -9.17
CA ASP A 76 -8.88 5.57 -8.89
C ASP A 76 -7.67 4.78 -8.34
N GLU A 77 -6.51 5.40 -8.23
CA GLU A 77 -5.33 4.78 -7.61
C GLU A 77 -5.28 4.97 -6.10
N PHE A 78 -4.46 4.16 -5.45
CA PHE A 78 -4.26 4.13 -4.01
C PHE A 78 -2.82 4.48 -3.68
N GLU A 79 -2.63 5.26 -2.62
CA GLU A 79 -1.29 5.57 -2.10
C GLU A 79 -1.33 5.85 -0.59
N LEU A 80 -0.17 5.81 0.04
CA LEU A 80 0.06 6.20 1.43
C LEU A 80 0.44 7.69 1.47
N PHE A 81 -0.51 8.54 1.82
CA PHE A 81 -0.33 9.98 1.88
C PHE A 81 0.01 10.47 3.28
N GLU A 82 0.83 11.49 3.38
CA GLU A 82 1.11 12.21 4.62
C GLU A 82 0.13 13.38 4.79
N VAL A 83 -0.45 13.50 5.97
CA VAL A 83 -1.34 14.62 6.32
C VAL A 83 -0.50 15.86 6.60
N VAL A 84 -0.72 16.92 5.83
CA VAL A 84 0.06 18.16 5.93
C VAL A 84 -0.71 19.31 6.61
N ASP A 85 -2.06 19.25 6.56
CA ASP A 85 -2.90 20.26 7.21
C ASP A 85 -4.28 19.68 7.57
N VAL A 86 -4.95 20.31 8.57
CA VAL A 86 -6.28 19.91 9.03
C VAL A 86 -7.15 21.15 9.19
N ALA A 87 -8.32 21.12 8.55
CA ALA A 87 -9.35 22.16 8.61
C ALA A 87 -10.68 21.61 9.16
N PRO A 88 -11.63 22.48 9.58
CA PRO A 88 -12.91 22.04 10.10
C PRO A 88 -13.74 21.15 9.16
N PHE A 89 -13.51 21.23 7.85
CA PHE A 89 -14.26 20.50 6.81
C PHE A 89 -13.51 19.28 6.26
N GLY A 90 -12.24 19.09 6.62
CA GLY A 90 -11.42 17.98 6.12
C GLY A 90 -9.94 18.12 6.44
N ALA A 91 -9.15 17.22 5.94
CA ALA A 91 -7.69 17.26 6.02
C ALA A 91 -7.09 17.40 4.62
N PHE A 92 -5.88 17.91 4.56
CA PHE A 92 -5.09 18.01 3.34
C PHE A 92 -3.91 17.05 3.43
N VAL A 93 -3.65 16.36 2.32
CA VAL A 93 -2.53 15.42 2.24
C VAL A 93 -1.62 15.78 1.09
N ASP A 94 -0.32 15.60 1.29
CA ASP A 94 0.70 15.84 0.28
C ASP A 94 0.50 14.90 -0.93
N TRP A 95 0.01 15.46 -2.02
CA TRP A 95 -0.26 14.74 -3.26
C TRP A 95 0.95 14.72 -4.22
N GLY A 96 2.00 15.47 -3.91
CA GLY A 96 3.16 15.66 -4.79
C GLY A 96 2.92 16.71 -5.88
N LEU A 97 1.85 17.49 -5.79
CA LEU A 97 1.52 18.63 -6.64
C LEU A 97 1.66 19.94 -5.85
N SER A 98 1.51 21.07 -6.52
CA SER A 98 1.48 22.38 -5.87
C SER A 98 0.24 22.61 -5.00
N LYS A 99 -0.82 21.85 -5.22
CA LYS A 99 -2.04 21.85 -4.41
C LYS A 99 -2.17 20.48 -3.72
N ASP A 100 -2.35 20.51 -2.40
CA ASP A 100 -2.60 19.30 -1.62
C ASP A 100 -3.98 18.69 -1.93
N LEU A 101 -4.10 17.38 -1.75
CA LEU A 101 -5.35 16.67 -1.97
C LEU A 101 -6.23 16.79 -0.73
N LEU A 102 -7.44 17.32 -0.89
CA LEU A 102 -8.44 17.38 0.17
C LEU A 102 -9.01 15.99 0.47
N VAL A 103 -9.13 15.66 1.75
CA VAL A 103 -9.88 14.51 2.27
C VAL A 103 -11.01 15.04 3.15
N PRO A 104 -12.23 15.22 2.63
CA PRO A 104 -13.37 15.70 3.40
C PRO A 104 -13.66 14.82 4.62
N ASN A 105 -14.14 15.40 5.72
CA ASN A 105 -14.47 14.65 6.96
C ASN A 105 -15.37 13.45 6.70
N MET A 106 -16.33 13.61 5.79
CA MET A 106 -17.24 12.52 5.41
C MET A 106 -16.55 11.33 4.72
N PHE A 107 -15.34 11.50 4.18
CA PHE A 107 -14.54 10.45 3.53
C PHE A 107 -13.45 9.89 4.44
N GLN A 108 -13.32 10.38 5.66
CA GLN A 108 -12.45 9.84 6.71
C GLN A 108 -13.19 8.77 7.53
N LYS A 109 -12.47 7.80 8.06
CA LYS A 109 -12.99 6.82 9.06
C LYS A 109 -12.85 7.35 10.48
N THR A 110 -11.74 8.02 10.73
CA THR A 110 -11.41 8.71 11.98
C THR A 110 -10.81 10.07 11.65
N PRO A 111 -10.89 11.07 12.54
CA PRO A 111 -10.19 12.34 12.34
C PRO A 111 -8.71 12.13 12.04
N PHE A 112 -8.15 12.97 11.17
CA PHE A 112 -6.74 12.95 10.81
C PHE A 112 -5.94 13.89 11.70
N GLU A 113 -4.67 13.55 11.92
CA GLU A 113 -3.69 14.40 12.61
C GLU A 113 -2.52 14.73 11.68
N ILE A 114 -1.96 15.94 11.79
CA ILE A 114 -0.82 16.36 10.96
C ILE A 114 0.38 15.44 11.21
N GLY A 115 1.06 15.04 10.13
CA GLY A 115 2.19 14.12 10.14
C GLY A 115 1.80 12.62 10.11
N GLU A 116 0.52 12.30 10.25
CA GLU A 116 0.07 10.91 10.06
C GLU A 116 0.18 10.48 8.59
N LYS A 117 0.37 9.18 8.39
CA LYS A 117 0.27 8.57 7.06
C LYS A 117 -1.04 7.79 6.94
N ARG A 118 -1.83 8.14 5.93
CA ARG A 118 -3.13 7.55 5.65
C ARG A 118 -3.16 6.92 4.27
N PHE A 119 -3.66 5.68 4.20
CA PHE A 119 -3.83 4.99 2.94
C PHE A 119 -5.17 5.40 2.32
N LEU A 120 -5.11 6.10 1.19
CA LEU A 120 -6.27 6.73 0.55
C LEU A 120 -6.38 6.29 -0.90
N ARG A 121 -7.61 6.31 -1.42
CA ARG A 121 -7.91 6.28 -2.85
C ARG A 121 -8.23 7.70 -3.31
N VAL A 122 -7.72 8.08 -4.47
CA VAL A 122 -8.12 9.32 -5.14
C VAL A 122 -9.41 9.04 -5.90
N VAL A 123 -10.45 9.83 -5.65
CA VAL A 123 -11.76 9.69 -6.28
C VAL A 123 -12.27 11.03 -6.79
N TYR A 124 -13.17 10.98 -7.76
CA TYR A 124 -13.92 12.15 -8.20
C TYR A 124 -15.19 12.30 -7.35
N ASP A 125 -15.33 13.42 -6.68
CA ASP A 125 -16.56 13.77 -5.95
C ASP A 125 -17.52 14.51 -6.90
N GLU A 126 -18.54 13.80 -7.39
CA GLU A 126 -19.51 14.35 -8.34
C GLU A 126 -20.30 15.53 -7.76
N ARG A 127 -20.42 15.64 -6.43
CA ARG A 127 -21.15 16.72 -5.77
C ARG A 127 -20.39 18.05 -5.81
N THR A 128 -19.07 18.00 -5.68
CA THR A 128 -18.19 19.18 -5.68
C THR A 128 -17.41 19.36 -6.96
N HIS A 129 -17.48 18.38 -7.87
CA HIS A 129 -16.71 18.31 -9.11
C HIS A 129 -15.19 18.38 -8.90
N ARG A 130 -14.68 17.81 -7.79
CA ARG A 130 -13.27 17.83 -7.39
C ARG A 130 -12.71 16.42 -7.24
N LEU A 131 -11.39 16.34 -7.41
CA LEU A 131 -10.64 15.18 -6.97
C LEU A 131 -10.43 15.27 -5.46
N VAL A 132 -10.70 14.20 -4.73
CA VAL A 132 -10.57 14.11 -3.28
C VAL A 132 -10.00 12.76 -2.86
N GLY A 133 -9.40 12.69 -1.68
CA GLY A 133 -8.97 11.44 -1.06
C GLY A 133 -10.09 10.80 -0.25
N THR A 134 -10.13 9.46 -0.18
CA THR A 134 -11.06 8.72 0.67
C THR A 134 -10.43 7.50 1.32
N GLU A 135 -10.73 7.25 2.61
CA GLU A 135 -10.49 5.97 3.30
C GLU A 135 -11.67 4.99 3.15
N LYS A 136 -12.83 5.47 2.68
CA LYS A 136 -14.06 4.67 2.57
C LYS A 136 -14.04 3.87 1.29
N LEU A 137 -13.50 2.67 1.34
CA LEU A 137 -13.28 1.80 0.19
C LEU A 137 -14.41 0.77 -0.01
N GLY A 138 -15.52 0.86 0.76
CA GLY A 138 -16.59 -0.14 0.74
C GLY A 138 -17.20 -0.35 -0.65
N ASP A 139 -17.39 0.75 -1.38
CA ASP A 139 -18.01 0.73 -2.71
C ASP A 139 -17.02 0.33 -3.82
N PHE A 140 -15.72 0.41 -3.53
CA PHE A 140 -14.67 -0.07 -4.43
C PHE A 140 -14.63 -1.59 -4.51
N PHE A 141 -14.87 -2.28 -3.39
CA PHE A 141 -14.69 -3.73 -3.34
C PHE A 141 -15.81 -4.48 -4.05
N GLN A 142 -15.42 -5.36 -4.95
CA GLN A 142 -16.34 -6.30 -5.56
C GLN A 142 -16.71 -7.40 -4.56
N ARG A 143 -17.98 -7.44 -4.16
CA ARG A 143 -18.49 -8.48 -3.23
C ARG A 143 -18.63 -9.86 -3.84
N ARG A 144 -18.84 -9.93 -5.16
CA ARG A 144 -18.95 -11.20 -5.89
C ARG A 144 -17.58 -11.61 -6.43
N ILE A 145 -16.94 -12.51 -5.73
CA ILE A 145 -15.63 -13.03 -6.11
C ILE A 145 -15.78 -13.98 -7.30
N LYS A 146 -15.05 -13.72 -8.38
CA LYS A 146 -15.03 -14.53 -9.60
C LYS A 146 -13.61 -14.98 -9.90
N GLY A 147 -13.45 -16.26 -10.30
CA GLY A 147 -12.18 -16.79 -10.81
C GLY A 147 -11.11 -17.07 -9.75
N LEU A 148 -11.38 -16.82 -8.46
CA LEU A 148 -10.46 -17.11 -7.37
C LEU A 148 -10.84 -18.42 -6.66
N LYS A 149 -9.83 -19.13 -6.15
CA LYS A 149 -9.98 -20.44 -5.48
C LYS A 149 -9.13 -20.48 -4.19
N PRO A 150 -9.54 -21.25 -3.17
CA PRO A 150 -8.66 -21.57 -2.05
C PRO A 150 -7.31 -22.12 -2.50
N GLN A 151 -6.25 -21.76 -1.79
CA GLN A 151 -4.86 -22.09 -2.06
C GLN A 151 -4.25 -21.40 -3.30
N GLN A 152 -5.00 -20.58 -4.03
CA GLN A 152 -4.49 -19.79 -5.13
C GLN A 152 -3.56 -18.69 -4.59
N GLU A 153 -2.47 -18.46 -5.32
CA GLU A 153 -1.56 -17.34 -5.15
C GLU A 153 -2.19 -16.08 -5.77
N VAL A 154 -2.13 -14.96 -5.03
CA VAL A 154 -2.73 -13.69 -5.42
C VAL A 154 -1.84 -12.52 -5.03
N GLU A 155 -1.90 -11.42 -5.77
CA GLU A 155 -1.29 -10.16 -5.40
C GLU A 155 -2.15 -9.42 -4.38
N ILE A 156 -1.50 -8.85 -3.38
CA ILE A 156 -2.15 -8.07 -2.34
C ILE A 156 -1.46 -6.73 -2.10
N LEU A 157 -2.24 -5.74 -1.68
CA LEU A 157 -1.78 -4.46 -1.20
C LEU A 157 -2.28 -4.24 0.22
N ILE A 158 -1.39 -4.02 1.18
CA ILE A 158 -1.73 -3.80 2.59
C ILE A 158 -2.27 -2.40 2.77
N ILE A 159 -3.52 -2.25 3.26
CA ILE A 159 -4.21 -0.95 3.31
C ILE A 159 -4.53 -0.44 4.72
N SER A 160 -4.68 -1.32 5.70
CA SER A 160 -4.90 -0.88 7.08
C SER A 160 -4.58 -1.98 8.09
N LYS A 161 -4.15 -1.56 9.30
CA LYS A 161 -4.00 -2.43 10.47
C LYS A 161 -5.30 -2.41 11.27
N THR A 162 -5.74 -3.58 11.73
CA THR A 162 -6.94 -3.76 12.55
C THR A 162 -6.63 -4.62 13.77
N PRO A 163 -7.48 -4.69 14.79
CA PRO A 163 -7.28 -5.61 15.93
C PRO A 163 -7.15 -7.08 15.53
N LEU A 164 -7.74 -7.50 14.41
CA LEU A 164 -7.69 -8.88 13.93
C LEU A 164 -6.49 -9.19 13.04
N GLY A 165 -5.89 -8.18 12.42
CA GLY A 165 -4.82 -8.36 11.45
C GLY A 165 -4.73 -7.19 10.48
N TYR A 166 -4.30 -7.46 9.25
CA TYR A 166 -4.15 -6.43 8.21
C TYR A 166 -5.18 -6.63 7.10
N LYS A 167 -5.91 -5.56 6.80
CA LYS A 167 -6.77 -5.51 5.62
C LYS A 167 -5.95 -5.27 4.37
N CYS A 168 -6.34 -5.92 3.29
CA CYS A 168 -5.65 -5.88 1.99
C CYS A 168 -6.64 -5.68 0.85
N ILE A 169 -6.16 -5.08 -0.23
CA ILE A 169 -6.78 -5.21 -1.54
C ILE A 169 -6.19 -6.46 -2.20
N VAL A 170 -7.03 -7.34 -2.70
CA VAL A 170 -6.67 -8.58 -3.38
C VAL A 170 -6.98 -8.45 -4.86
N GLU A 171 -5.98 -8.74 -5.73
CA GLU A 171 -6.12 -8.64 -7.20
C GLU A 171 -6.71 -7.28 -7.65
N GLY A 172 -6.37 -6.21 -6.94
CA GLY A 172 -6.81 -4.85 -7.25
C GLY A 172 -8.29 -4.55 -7.03
N LYS A 173 -9.13 -5.48 -6.52
CA LYS A 173 -10.59 -5.32 -6.49
C LYS A 173 -11.36 -6.01 -5.37
N TYR A 174 -10.78 -6.93 -4.61
CA TYR A 174 -11.47 -7.64 -3.53
C TYR A 174 -10.91 -7.27 -2.16
N GLU A 175 -11.74 -7.32 -1.12
CA GLU A 175 -11.29 -7.14 0.26
C GLU A 175 -10.73 -8.44 0.84
N GLY A 176 -9.54 -8.37 1.43
CA GLY A 176 -8.90 -9.48 2.12
C GLY A 176 -8.44 -9.14 3.52
N LEU A 177 -8.24 -10.17 4.33
CA LEU A 177 -7.72 -10.06 5.69
C LEU A 177 -6.60 -11.08 5.92
N ILE A 178 -5.45 -10.60 6.38
CA ILE A 178 -4.37 -11.43 6.93
C ILE A 178 -4.43 -11.33 8.44
N TYR A 179 -4.72 -12.43 9.13
CA TYR A 179 -4.75 -12.44 10.58
C TYR A 179 -3.34 -12.30 11.18
N HIS A 180 -3.24 -11.71 12.38
CA HIS A 180 -1.95 -11.54 13.08
C HIS A 180 -1.16 -12.85 13.23
N ASN A 181 -1.83 -13.98 13.44
CA ASN A 181 -1.20 -15.30 13.56
C ASN A 181 -0.70 -15.91 12.23
N GLU A 182 -1.02 -15.28 11.11
CA GLU A 182 -0.55 -15.66 9.76
C GLU A 182 0.63 -14.78 9.28
N ILE A 183 1.04 -13.79 10.11
CA ILE A 183 2.10 -12.84 9.79
C ILE A 183 3.38 -13.30 10.48
N PHE A 184 4.40 -13.61 9.69
CA PHE A 184 5.68 -14.13 10.15
C PHE A 184 6.87 -13.29 9.64
N GLU A 185 6.58 -12.14 9.07
CA GLU A 185 7.53 -11.16 8.56
C GLU A 185 7.02 -9.75 8.85
N ASN A 186 7.89 -8.75 8.75
CA ASN A 186 7.46 -7.37 8.87
C ASN A 186 6.62 -6.98 7.66
N ILE A 187 5.46 -6.39 7.93
CA ILE A 187 4.57 -5.84 6.91
C ILE A 187 4.15 -4.43 7.32
N SER A 188 4.09 -3.56 6.33
CA SER A 188 3.74 -2.14 6.48
C SER A 188 2.56 -1.77 5.59
N LEU A 189 1.89 -0.67 5.91
CA LEU A 189 0.86 -0.10 5.03
C LEU A 189 1.52 0.32 3.71
N GLY A 190 0.85 0.03 2.60
CA GLY A 190 1.37 0.27 1.25
C GLY A 190 2.21 -0.88 0.67
N ASP A 191 2.56 -1.90 1.46
CA ASP A 191 3.31 -3.04 0.94
C ASP A 191 2.51 -3.83 -0.10
N LYS A 192 3.11 -4.06 -1.26
CA LYS A 192 2.64 -5.00 -2.27
C LYS A 192 3.32 -6.34 -2.04
N LYS A 193 2.54 -7.40 -1.88
CA LYS A 193 3.04 -8.75 -1.57
C LYS A 193 2.24 -9.81 -2.30
N THR A 194 2.79 -11.00 -2.34
CA THR A 194 2.09 -12.20 -2.73
C THR A 194 1.51 -12.91 -1.51
N ALA A 195 0.27 -13.35 -1.58
CA ALA A 195 -0.40 -14.12 -0.54
C ALA A 195 -1.16 -15.31 -1.13
N PHE A 196 -1.63 -16.21 -0.26
CA PHE A 196 -2.41 -17.39 -0.64
C PHE A 196 -3.80 -17.30 -0.02
N ILE A 197 -4.82 -17.59 -0.82
CA ILE A 197 -6.21 -17.62 -0.36
C ILE A 197 -6.39 -18.81 0.59
N LYS A 198 -6.77 -18.55 1.85
CA LYS A 198 -7.17 -19.60 2.80
C LYS A 198 -8.63 -19.95 2.62
N THR A 199 -9.49 -18.94 2.64
CA THR A 199 -10.93 -19.10 2.59
C THR A 199 -11.55 -17.93 1.85
N ILE A 200 -12.52 -18.22 1.01
CA ILE A 200 -13.41 -17.23 0.43
C ILE A 200 -14.71 -17.29 1.24
N ARG A 201 -15.04 -16.20 1.92
CA ARG A 201 -16.23 -16.11 2.77
C ARG A 201 -17.48 -15.84 1.95
N LYS A 202 -18.64 -16.20 2.50
CA LYS A 202 -19.95 -15.94 1.88
C LYS A 202 -20.28 -14.44 1.78
N ASP A 203 -19.71 -13.62 2.64
CA ASP A 203 -19.87 -12.17 2.65
C ASP A 203 -19.00 -11.42 1.63
N GLY A 204 -18.21 -12.15 0.83
CA GLY A 204 -17.33 -11.59 -0.20
C GLY A 204 -15.96 -11.17 0.32
N ASN A 205 -15.59 -11.50 1.56
CA ASN A 205 -14.25 -11.27 2.10
C ASN A 205 -13.34 -12.48 1.87
N ILE A 206 -12.04 -12.25 1.76
CA ILE A 206 -11.01 -13.28 1.51
C ILE A 206 -10.08 -13.37 2.70
N ASP A 207 -10.02 -14.53 3.36
CA ASP A 207 -8.97 -14.81 4.35
C ASP A 207 -7.69 -15.23 3.64
N LEU A 208 -6.59 -14.60 4.00
CA LEU A 208 -5.29 -14.75 3.36
C LEU A 208 -4.24 -15.29 4.32
N SER A 209 -3.21 -15.91 3.75
CA SER A 209 -1.97 -16.27 4.44
C SER A 209 -0.78 -15.85 3.57
N LEU A 210 0.29 -15.34 4.20
CA LEU A 210 1.55 -15.06 3.50
C LEU A 210 2.33 -16.34 3.18
N ARG A 211 1.80 -17.51 3.58
CA ARG A 211 2.43 -18.81 3.32
C ARG A 211 1.46 -19.74 2.59
N LYS A 212 1.99 -20.50 1.63
CA LYS A 212 1.24 -21.54 0.92
C LYS A 212 0.72 -22.60 1.90
N MET A 213 -0.58 -22.89 1.89
CA MET A 213 -1.16 -23.97 2.68
C MET A 213 -0.57 -25.31 2.23
N GLY A 214 -0.11 -26.12 3.20
CA GLY A 214 0.50 -27.42 2.88
C GLY A 214 1.98 -27.36 2.53
N SER A 215 2.60 -26.20 2.39
CA SER A 215 4.04 -26.13 2.51
C SER A 215 4.40 -26.63 3.90
N LYS A 216 5.14 -27.75 3.98
CA LYS A 216 5.74 -28.21 5.22
C LYS A 216 6.30 -26.97 5.91
N LYS A 217 5.84 -26.70 7.17
CA LYS A 217 6.33 -25.58 7.99
C LYS A 217 7.79 -25.42 7.70
N SER A 218 8.19 -24.22 7.23
CA SER A 218 9.50 -24.01 6.63
C SER A 218 10.56 -24.77 7.38
N THR A 219 11.34 -25.57 6.68
CA THR A 219 12.55 -26.23 7.14
C THR A 219 13.58 -25.27 7.74
N ASN A 220 13.29 -23.97 7.72
CA ASN A 220 14.14 -22.89 8.21
C ASN A 220 13.95 -22.51 9.67
N SER A 221 12.93 -22.97 10.42
CA SER A 221 12.79 -22.57 11.82
C SER A 221 13.93 -23.07 12.70
N PRO A 222 14.37 -24.34 12.64
CA PRO A 222 15.57 -24.80 13.31
C PRO A 222 16.85 -24.11 12.81
N ASP A 223 17.00 -23.95 11.49
CA ASP A 223 18.19 -23.33 10.90
C ASP A 223 18.30 -21.86 11.25
N LYS A 224 17.17 -21.14 11.38
CA LYS A 224 17.13 -19.76 11.84
C LYS A 224 17.61 -19.63 13.30
N ILE A 225 17.21 -20.55 14.18
CA ILE A 225 17.69 -20.59 15.56
C ILE A 225 19.20 -20.85 15.59
N LEU A 226 19.70 -21.78 14.77
CA LEU A 226 21.13 -22.08 14.70
C LEU A 226 21.93 -20.88 14.17
N ALA A 227 21.40 -20.17 13.15
CA ALA A 227 22.06 -18.98 12.62
C ALA A 227 22.20 -17.90 13.69
N LEU A 228 21.09 -17.57 14.39
CA LEU A 228 21.09 -16.60 15.47
C LEU A 228 21.99 -17.01 16.64
N LEU A 229 22.03 -18.31 16.99
CA LEU A 229 22.95 -18.81 18.01
C LEU A 229 24.41 -18.60 17.62
N LYS A 230 24.77 -18.86 16.36
CA LYS A 230 26.13 -18.63 15.85
C LYS A 230 26.52 -17.15 15.89
N GLU A 231 25.61 -16.26 15.49
CA GLU A 231 25.80 -14.80 15.56
C GLU A 231 25.98 -14.31 17.01
N ASN A 232 25.30 -14.95 17.98
CA ASN A 232 25.36 -14.63 19.40
C ASN A 232 26.36 -15.50 20.17
N LYS A 233 27.47 -15.88 19.54
CA LYS A 233 28.57 -16.64 20.20
C LYS A 233 28.12 -17.98 20.81
N GLY A 234 27.08 -18.58 20.26
CA GLY A 234 26.57 -19.88 20.62
C GLY A 234 25.66 -19.93 21.85
N ILE A 235 25.27 -18.78 22.44
CA ILE A 235 24.44 -18.72 23.66
C ILE A 235 23.35 -17.66 23.48
N MET A 236 22.11 -18.02 23.83
CA MET A 236 20.98 -17.07 23.88
C MET A 236 20.10 -17.33 25.09
N PRO A 237 19.62 -16.28 25.82
CA PRO A 237 18.87 -16.43 27.07
C PRO A 237 17.39 -16.75 26.86
N TYR A 238 17.09 -17.73 25.99
CA TYR A 238 15.73 -18.16 25.66
C TYR A 238 15.58 -19.67 25.88
N ASN A 239 14.40 -20.10 26.31
CA ASN A 239 14.09 -21.51 26.55
C ASN A 239 12.60 -21.80 26.30
N TYR A 240 12.13 -23.00 26.61
CA TYR A 240 10.72 -23.42 26.45
C TYR A 240 9.71 -22.54 27.22
N LYS A 241 10.14 -21.82 28.28
CA LYS A 241 9.29 -20.98 29.12
C LYS A 241 9.25 -19.52 28.64
N SER A 242 10.16 -19.10 27.74
CA SER A 242 10.28 -17.72 27.25
C SER A 242 8.95 -17.17 26.71
N ASP A 243 8.77 -15.87 26.88
CA ASP A 243 7.55 -15.17 26.48
C ASP A 243 7.27 -15.28 24.98
N ALA A 244 5.98 -15.25 24.59
CA ALA A 244 5.57 -15.45 23.20
C ALA A 244 5.89 -14.23 22.31
N GLU A 245 5.82 -13.02 22.87
CA GLU A 245 6.12 -11.78 22.12
C GLU A 245 7.62 -11.67 21.89
N LEU A 246 8.43 -11.92 22.93
CA LEU A 246 9.89 -11.97 22.79
C LEU A 246 10.36 -13.00 21.75
N ILE A 247 9.74 -14.18 21.74
CA ILE A 247 10.06 -15.20 20.72
C ILE A 247 9.66 -14.75 19.32
N LYS A 248 8.55 -14.06 19.19
CA LYS A 248 8.08 -13.53 17.89
C LYS A 248 9.03 -12.43 17.40
N ASP A 249 9.46 -11.54 18.27
CA ASP A 249 10.32 -10.40 17.94
C ASP A 249 11.73 -10.85 17.54
N ILE A 250 12.34 -11.74 18.33
CA ILE A 250 13.73 -12.17 18.12
C ILE A 250 13.84 -13.23 17.02
N PHE A 251 12.98 -14.24 17.05
CA PHE A 251 13.08 -15.39 16.14
C PHE A 251 12.11 -15.30 14.95
N SER A 252 11.19 -14.33 14.94
CA SER A 252 10.12 -14.16 13.93
C SER A 252 9.34 -15.46 13.71
N MET A 253 9.00 -16.16 14.79
CA MET A 253 8.23 -17.40 14.77
C MET A 253 7.27 -17.50 15.95
N SER A 254 6.25 -18.37 15.85
CA SER A 254 5.33 -18.62 16.96
C SER A 254 6.04 -19.37 18.11
N LYS A 255 5.61 -19.17 19.36
CA LYS A 255 6.11 -19.92 20.53
C LYS A 255 5.97 -21.44 20.32
N LYS A 256 4.93 -21.90 19.63
CA LYS A 256 4.73 -23.31 19.30
C LYS A 256 5.80 -23.81 18.31
N ASP A 257 6.13 -23.05 17.29
CA ASP A 257 7.15 -23.41 16.32
C ASP A 257 8.54 -23.33 16.91
N PHE A 258 8.80 -22.34 17.78
CA PHE A 258 10.02 -22.21 18.54
C PHE A 258 10.26 -23.46 19.40
N LYS A 259 9.29 -23.83 20.25
CA LYS A 259 9.40 -25.03 21.09
C LYS A 259 9.68 -26.29 20.26
N ARG A 260 8.96 -26.47 19.14
CA ARG A 260 9.18 -27.61 18.25
C ARG A 260 10.58 -27.59 17.61
N SER A 261 11.08 -26.42 17.21
CA SER A 261 12.42 -26.27 16.65
C SER A 261 13.51 -26.58 17.68
N LEU A 262 13.35 -26.14 18.93
CA LEU A 262 14.25 -26.52 20.03
C LEU A 262 14.29 -28.03 20.22
N THR A 263 13.14 -28.69 20.28
CA THR A 263 13.05 -30.15 20.41
C THR A 263 13.75 -30.86 19.24
N THR A 264 13.55 -30.39 18.02
CA THR A 264 14.20 -30.95 16.82
C THR A 264 15.71 -30.78 16.88
N LEU A 265 16.20 -29.58 17.21
CA LEU A 265 17.65 -29.30 17.29
C LEU A 265 18.33 -30.04 18.45
N GLN A 266 17.65 -30.15 19.60
CA GLN A 266 18.15 -30.88 20.74
C GLN A 266 18.21 -32.40 20.44
N GLY A 267 17.16 -32.95 19.81
CA GLY A 267 17.14 -34.33 19.34
C GLY A 267 18.21 -34.63 18.29
N ALA A 268 18.56 -33.65 17.46
CA ALA A 268 19.67 -33.73 16.48
C ALA A 268 21.06 -33.48 17.10
N GLY A 269 21.15 -33.26 18.41
CA GLY A 269 22.41 -33.01 19.13
C GLY A 269 23.08 -31.68 18.83
N LYS A 270 22.40 -30.76 18.13
CA LYS A 270 22.98 -29.47 17.69
C LYS A 270 22.92 -28.37 18.77
N ILE A 271 22.03 -28.49 19.73
CA ILE A 271 21.89 -27.54 20.84
C ILE A 271 21.64 -28.26 22.16
N GLU A 272 21.87 -27.54 23.25
CA GLU A 272 21.45 -27.89 24.61
C GLU A 272 20.52 -26.79 25.11
N VAL A 273 19.36 -27.16 25.70
CA VAL A 273 18.41 -26.20 26.31
C VAL A 273 18.43 -26.38 27.82
N LYS A 274 18.78 -25.31 28.54
CA LYS A 274 18.80 -25.21 30.00
C LYS A 274 17.80 -24.15 30.48
N ASP A 275 17.57 -24.07 31.79
CA ASP A 275 16.72 -22.99 32.33
C ASP A 275 17.33 -21.60 32.08
N SER A 276 18.64 -21.50 31.97
CA SER A 276 19.38 -20.26 31.65
C SER A 276 19.38 -19.88 30.16
N GLY A 277 19.00 -20.78 29.23
CA GLY A 277 18.98 -20.48 27.80
C GLY A 277 19.29 -21.65 26.88
N ILE A 278 19.54 -21.31 25.60
CA ILE A 278 19.91 -22.24 24.54
C ILE A 278 21.43 -22.13 24.30
N TYR A 279 22.08 -23.25 24.17
CA TYR A 279 23.52 -23.38 23.95
C TYR A 279 23.79 -24.18 22.69
N LEU A 280 24.64 -23.66 21.80
CA LEU A 280 25.10 -24.40 20.63
C LEU A 280 26.03 -25.52 21.10
N LYS A 281 25.81 -26.74 20.65
CA LYS A 281 26.76 -27.85 20.81
C LYS A 281 27.73 -27.86 19.65
N GLY A 282 29.00 -27.92 19.94
CA GLY A 282 30.07 -28.04 18.95
C GLY A 282 30.10 -29.41 18.29
#